data_b06f271b2feb1d9a617e42620332baa0
#
_entry.id   b06f271b2feb1d9a617e42620332baa0
#
_cell.length_a   1.000
_cell.length_b   1.000
_cell.length_c   1.000
_cell.angle_alpha   90.00
_cell.angle_beta   90.00
_cell.angle_gamma   90.00
#
_symmetry.space_group_name_H-M   'P 1'
#
loop_
_entity.id
_entity.type
_entity.pdbx_description
1 polymer ?
#
loop_
_entity_poly.entity_id
_entity_poly.type
_entity_poly.pdbx_seq_one_letter_code
_entity_poly.pdbx_strand_id
1 'polypeptide(L)'
;MKIAITGEGKTDFGQKEYSTGKWLPGPAIVYAENIAKEKGAEVEFIPIEKEDVKKVKLQRRSSKEVSGRGIPARKFRILMGEGKYDAGIFYCDADKETGVKSSNRIAVTKHYETVYKEVKDGLNSDKGIPMIPLSMIECWILADKSALEQVFELEIQQAKMPAEPEYIWGNKNGNREYDYIISI
;
A
#
# COMPACT_ATOMS: atom_id res chain seq x y z
N MET A 1 19.65 5.77 7.28
CA MET A 1 18.36 5.82 8.02
C MET A 1 17.67 4.48 7.89
N LYS A 2 17.12 3.94 8.99
CA LYS A 2 16.40 2.65 8.99
C LYS A 2 14.90 2.88 9.06
N ILE A 3 14.18 2.42 8.03
CA ILE A 3 12.72 2.55 7.95
C ILE A 3 12.08 1.17 8.04
N ALA A 4 11.28 0.94 9.08
CA ALA A 4 10.43 -0.23 9.14
C ALA A 4 9.32 -0.10 8.09
N ILE A 5 8.98 -1.18 7.39
CA ILE A 5 7.86 -1.18 6.46
C ILE A 5 7.03 -2.44 6.66
N THR A 6 5.71 -2.29 6.73
CA THR A 6 4.78 -3.42 6.77
C THR A 6 3.61 -3.18 5.84
N GLY A 7 2.98 -4.22 5.38
CA GLY A 7 1.86 -4.08 4.44
C GLY A 7 1.00 -5.33 4.30
N GLU A 8 0.00 -5.20 3.48
CA GLU A 8 -0.92 -6.27 3.10
C GLU A 8 -0.49 -6.88 1.76
N GLY A 9 -0.85 -8.16 1.60
CA GLY A 9 -0.68 -8.87 0.34
C GLY A 9 0.77 -9.27 0.04
N LYS A 10 0.95 -10.52 -0.39
CA LYS A 10 2.25 -10.99 -0.84
C LYS A 10 2.65 -10.41 -2.19
N THR A 11 1.65 -10.08 -3.01
CA THR A 11 1.84 -9.48 -4.34
C THR A 11 2.35 -8.06 -4.22
N ASP A 12 1.77 -7.27 -3.30
CA ASP A 12 2.03 -5.83 -3.21
C ASP A 12 3.22 -5.51 -2.32
N PHE A 13 3.27 -6.19 -1.16
CA PHE A 13 4.30 -5.94 -0.15
C PHE A 13 5.53 -6.84 -0.34
N GLY A 14 5.34 -8.06 -0.85
CA GLY A 14 6.39 -9.06 -0.98
C GLY A 14 6.33 -10.16 0.08
N GLN A 15 7.31 -11.04 0.04
CA GLN A 15 7.38 -12.20 0.91
C GLN A 15 8.82 -12.69 1.11
N LYS A 16 9.05 -13.47 2.16
CA LYS A 16 10.30 -14.21 2.28
C LYS A 16 10.36 -15.35 1.27
N GLU A 17 11.47 -15.46 0.60
CA GLU A 17 11.79 -16.63 -0.19
C GLU A 17 12.04 -17.83 0.74
N TYR A 18 11.35 -18.93 0.49
CA TYR A 18 11.38 -20.10 1.38
C TYR A 18 12.77 -20.72 1.50
N SER A 19 13.53 -20.76 0.39
CA SER A 19 14.84 -21.42 0.31
C SER A 19 15.96 -20.65 1.01
N THR A 20 15.95 -19.31 0.90
CA THR A 20 17.06 -18.46 1.36
C THR A 20 16.71 -17.63 2.59
N GLY A 21 15.42 -17.52 2.91
CA GLY A 21 14.92 -16.59 3.92
C GLY A 21 15.06 -15.10 3.54
N LYS A 22 15.55 -14.81 2.32
CA LYS A 22 15.70 -13.44 1.81
C LYS A 22 14.32 -12.85 1.51
N TRP A 23 14.18 -11.55 1.77
CA TRP A 23 12.97 -10.83 1.39
C TRP A 23 12.96 -10.55 -0.11
N LEU A 24 11.89 -10.95 -0.79
CA LEU A 24 11.57 -10.57 -2.15
C LEU A 24 10.59 -9.40 -2.07
N PRO A 25 11.04 -8.15 -2.39
CA PRO A 25 10.20 -6.99 -2.25
C PRO A 25 9.07 -6.98 -3.29
N GLY A 26 7.89 -6.60 -2.87
CA GLY A 26 6.78 -6.29 -3.77
C GLY A 26 6.82 -4.82 -4.23
N PRO A 27 5.92 -4.44 -5.16
CA PRO A 27 5.86 -3.10 -5.75
C PRO A 27 5.85 -1.96 -4.74
N ALA A 28 5.17 -2.11 -3.62
CA ALA A 28 5.10 -1.07 -2.59
C ALA A 28 6.48 -0.73 -1.99
N ILE A 29 7.32 -1.75 -1.75
CA ILE A 29 8.68 -1.54 -1.23
C ILE A 29 9.57 -0.94 -2.32
N VAL A 30 9.52 -1.50 -3.54
CA VAL A 30 10.30 -1.00 -4.68
C VAL A 30 9.98 0.47 -4.96
N TYR A 31 8.71 0.86 -4.87
CA TYR A 31 8.28 2.24 -5.02
C TYR A 31 8.89 3.15 -3.95
N ALA A 32 8.86 2.73 -2.69
CA ALA A 32 9.47 3.48 -1.60
C ALA A 32 11.01 3.61 -1.77
N GLU A 33 11.69 2.54 -2.20
CA GLU A 33 13.12 2.54 -2.50
C GLU A 33 13.47 3.51 -3.63
N ASN A 34 12.68 3.52 -4.71
CA ASN A 34 12.89 4.43 -5.84
C ASN A 34 12.72 5.89 -5.43
N ILE A 35 11.69 6.22 -4.65
CA ILE A 35 11.51 7.59 -4.12
C ILE A 35 12.72 8.01 -3.27
N ALA A 36 13.19 7.14 -2.38
CA ALA A 36 14.35 7.44 -1.55
C ALA A 36 15.60 7.70 -2.41
N LYS A 37 15.84 6.86 -3.41
CA LYS A 37 16.95 6.98 -4.36
C LYS A 37 16.88 8.29 -5.16
N GLU A 38 15.71 8.64 -5.70
CA GLU A 38 15.49 9.88 -6.43
C GLU A 38 15.76 11.13 -5.57
N LYS A 39 15.46 11.04 -4.29
CA LYS A 39 15.74 12.11 -3.31
C LYS A 39 17.17 12.09 -2.77
N GLY A 40 18.04 11.20 -3.24
CA GLY A 40 19.41 11.04 -2.75
C GLY A 40 19.49 10.61 -1.28
N ALA A 41 18.47 9.96 -0.76
CA ALA A 41 18.40 9.53 0.63
C ALA A 41 18.98 8.11 0.78
N GLU A 42 19.96 7.95 1.67
CA GLU A 42 20.46 6.64 2.07
C GLU A 42 19.50 6.01 3.09
N VAL A 43 18.64 5.12 2.63
CA VAL A 43 17.60 4.46 3.41
C VAL A 43 17.73 2.95 3.30
N GLU A 44 17.65 2.28 4.44
CA GLU A 44 17.50 0.83 4.54
C GLU A 44 16.05 0.52 4.92
N PHE A 45 15.29 -0.11 4.02
CA PHE A 45 13.93 -0.55 4.31
C PHE A 45 13.97 -1.95 4.93
N ILE A 46 13.34 -2.08 6.09
CA ILE A 46 13.30 -3.33 6.85
C ILE A 46 11.87 -3.83 6.89
N PRO A 47 11.53 -4.87 6.11
CA PRO A 47 10.18 -5.41 6.06
C PRO A 47 9.84 -6.12 7.38
N ILE A 48 8.67 -5.79 7.93
CA ILE A 48 8.06 -6.46 9.09
C ILE A 48 6.86 -7.26 8.60
N GLU A 49 6.89 -8.56 8.84
CA GLU A 49 5.83 -9.45 8.38
C GLU A 49 4.50 -9.15 9.08
N LYS A 50 3.40 -9.25 8.33
CA LYS A 50 2.04 -9.08 8.86
C LYS A 50 1.76 -10.00 10.06
N GLU A 51 2.35 -11.19 10.05
CA GLU A 51 2.23 -12.16 11.12
C GLU A 51 2.88 -11.67 12.42
N ASP A 52 3.98 -10.97 12.35
CA ASP A 52 4.63 -10.39 13.55
C ASP A 52 3.79 -9.22 14.09
N VAL A 53 3.23 -8.39 13.21
CA VAL A 53 2.27 -7.35 13.62
C VAL A 53 1.05 -7.96 14.31
N LYS A 54 0.52 -9.07 13.82
CA LYS A 54 -0.64 -9.76 14.44
C LYS A 54 -0.34 -10.27 15.87
N LYS A 55 0.89 -10.74 16.13
CA LYS A 55 1.29 -11.27 17.43
C LYS A 55 1.31 -10.21 18.53
N VAL A 56 1.48 -8.93 18.19
CA VAL A 56 1.48 -7.84 19.16
C VAL A 56 0.14 -7.76 19.88
N LYS A 57 0.18 -7.77 21.20
CA LYS A 57 -1.00 -7.63 22.06
C LYS A 57 -1.18 -6.17 22.46
N LEU A 58 -2.32 -5.59 22.12
CA LEU A 58 -2.69 -4.26 22.60
C LEU A 58 -3.23 -4.35 24.04
N GLN A 59 -2.82 -3.41 24.88
CA GLN A 59 -3.45 -3.25 26.19
C GLN A 59 -4.91 -2.79 25.99
N ARG A 60 -5.82 -3.19 26.91
CA ARG A 60 -7.26 -2.89 26.83
C ARG A 60 -7.58 -1.42 26.62
N ARG A 61 -6.77 -0.52 27.20
CA ARG A 61 -6.95 0.93 27.05
C ARG A 61 -6.63 1.40 25.63
N SER A 62 -5.53 0.95 25.08
CA SER A 62 -5.10 1.30 23.71
C SER A 62 -6.00 0.73 22.61
N SER A 63 -6.66 -0.40 22.85
CA SER A 63 -7.55 -1.03 21.87
C SER A 63 -8.91 -0.31 21.73
N LYS A 64 -9.30 0.52 22.70
CA LYS A 64 -10.54 1.30 22.64
C LYS A 64 -10.38 2.62 21.88
N GLU A 65 -9.15 3.06 21.65
CA GLU A 65 -8.83 4.35 21.03
C GLU A 65 -8.70 4.25 19.50
N VAL A 66 -8.65 3.04 18.96
CA VAL A 66 -8.44 2.80 17.52
C VAL A 66 -9.43 1.78 17.00
N SER A 67 -9.85 1.95 15.75
CA SER A 67 -10.78 1.06 15.05
C SER A 67 -10.22 0.62 13.71
N GLY A 68 -10.85 -0.32 13.05
CA GLY A 68 -10.56 -0.74 11.69
C GLY A 68 -9.07 -0.96 11.41
N ARG A 69 -8.56 -0.27 10.41
CA ARG A 69 -7.13 -0.32 9.99
C ARG A 69 -6.18 0.31 11.03
N GLY A 70 -6.70 1.11 11.95
CA GLY A 70 -5.92 1.68 13.05
C GLY A 70 -5.39 0.64 14.04
N ILE A 71 -6.07 -0.49 14.20
CA ILE A 71 -5.64 -1.56 15.11
C ILE A 71 -4.29 -2.17 14.66
N PRO A 72 -4.13 -2.68 13.44
CA PRO A 72 -2.85 -3.18 12.96
C PRO A 72 -1.78 -2.07 12.86
N ALA A 73 -2.15 -0.84 12.50
CA ALA A 73 -1.23 0.30 12.49
C ALA A 73 -0.67 0.60 13.90
N ARG A 74 -1.50 0.53 14.95
CA ARG A 74 -1.05 0.68 16.34
C ARG A 74 -0.10 -0.44 16.78
N LYS A 75 -0.37 -1.66 16.37
CA LYS A 75 0.52 -2.79 16.64
C LYS A 75 1.87 -2.63 15.95
N PHE A 76 1.87 -2.20 14.70
CA PHE A 76 3.09 -1.91 13.95
C PHE A 76 3.92 -0.80 14.62
N ARG A 77 3.28 0.27 15.08
CA ARG A 77 3.95 1.34 15.84
C ARG A 77 4.70 0.81 17.07
N ILE A 78 4.14 -0.17 17.78
CA ILE A 78 4.81 -0.76 18.94
C ILE A 78 6.11 -1.45 18.49
N LEU A 79 6.04 -2.26 17.43
CA LEU A 79 7.23 -2.92 16.85
C LEU A 79 8.28 -1.91 16.37
N MET A 80 7.84 -0.81 15.78
CA MET A 80 8.76 0.28 15.39
C MET A 80 9.54 0.82 16.59
N GLY A 81 8.87 1.04 17.71
CA GLY A 81 9.51 1.52 18.95
C GLY A 81 10.51 0.52 19.53
N GLU A 82 10.15 -0.75 19.55
CA GLU A 82 11.01 -1.84 20.03
C GLU A 82 12.23 -2.06 19.14
N GLY A 83 12.05 -1.97 17.80
CA GLY A 83 13.11 -2.19 16.81
C GLY A 83 14.05 -1.00 16.60
N LYS A 84 13.82 0.13 17.27
CA LYS A 84 14.64 1.36 17.15
C LYS A 84 14.77 1.88 15.70
N TYR A 85 13.67 1.89 14.97
CA TYR A 85 13.61 2.43 13.62
C TYR A 85 13.47 3.96 13.64
N ASP A 86 14.05 4.62 12.63
CA ASP A 86 13.97 6.07 12.48
C ASP A 86 12.57 6.51 12.05
N ALA A 87 11.91 5.71 11.20
CA ALA A 87 10.53 5.89 10.75
C ALA A 87 9.88 4.54 10.42
N GLY A 88 8.59 4.56 10.10
CA GLY A 88 7.89 3.36 9.65
C GLY A 88 6.79 3.66 8.66
N ILE A 89 6.70 2.84 7.62
CA ILE A 89 5.67 2.90 6.60
C ILE A 89 4.66 1.78 6.83
N PHE A 90 3.40 2.15 6.95
CA PHE A 90 2.29 1.21 7.00
C PHE A 90 1.50 1.25 5.69
N TYR A 91 1.64 0.20 4.89
CA TYR A 91 0.94 0.03 3.62
C TYR A 91 -0.35 -0.76 3.81
N CYS A 92 -1.44 -0.26 3.30
CA CYS A 92 -2.69 -1.00 3.12
C CYS A 92 -3.54 -0.35 2.03
N ASP A 93 -4.28 -1.15 1.28
CA ASP A 93 -5.26 -0.61 0.35
C ASP A 93 -6.44 0.02 1.11
N ALA A 94 -6.93 1.14 0.60
CA ALA A 94 -8.16 1.71 1.12
C ALA A 94 -9.35 0.76 0.88
N ASP A 95 -9.30 0.00 -0.21
CA ASP A 95 -10.38 -0.83 -0.71
C ASP A 95 -11.69 -0.05 -0.89
N LYS A 96 -12.65 -0.65 -1.55
CA LYS A 96 -13.98 -0.07 -1.57
C LYS A 96 -14.85 -0.68 -0.46
N GLU A 97 -15.67 0.15 0.12
CA GLU A 97 -16.73 -0.33 1.00
C GLU A 97 -17.70 -1.26 0.22
N THR A 98 -18.10 -2.36 0.83
CA THR A 98 -19.02 -3.32 0.19
C THR A 98 -20.29 -2.63 -0.29
N GLY A 99 -20.63 -2.81 -1.57
CA GLY A 99 -21.82 -2.20 -2.19
C GLY A 99 -21.62 -0.82 -2.79
N VAL A 100 -20.48 -0.15 -2.55
CA VAL A 100 -20.16 1.13 -3.20
C VAL A 100 -19.70 0.88 -4.64
N LYS A 101 -20.31 1.60 -5.59
CA LYS A 101 -19.86 1.58 -6.99
C LYS A 101 -18.65 2.49 -7.17
N SER A 102 -17.67 2.09 -7.97
CA SER A 102 -16.50 2.90 -8.32
C SER A 102 -16.85 4.27 -8.93
N SER A 103 -17.98 4.34 -9.62
CA SER A 103 -18.51 5.60 -10.17
C SER A 103 -18.99 6.60 -9.11
N ASN A 104 -19.21 6.15 -7.87
CA ASN A 104 -19.57 7.04 -6.76
C ASN A 104 -18.31 7.59 -6.09
N ARG A 105 -17.64 8.54 -6.75
CA ARG A 105 -16.38 9.15 -6.29
C ARG A 105 -16.46 9.72 -4.88
N ILE A 106 -17.58 10.36 -4.53
CA ILE A 106 -17.77 10.94 -3.19
C ILE A 106 -17.70 9.86 -2.12
N ALA A 107 -18.40 8.75 -2.31
CA ALA A 107 -18.37 7.65 -1.35
C ALA A 107 -16.98 6.98 -1.28
N VAL A 108 -16.30 6.85 -2.43
CA VAL A 108 -14.93 6.32 -2.51
C VAL A 108 -13.94 7.20 -1.74
N THR A 109 -13.96 8.50 -2.00
CA THR A 109 -13.07 9.46 -1.32
C THR A 109 -13.34 9.48 0.18
N LYS A 110 -14.61 9.49 0.60
CA LYS A 110 -14.98 9.45 2.02
C LYS A 110 -14.49 8.18 2.71
N HIS A 111 -14.56 7.05 2.03
CA HIS A 111 -14.04 5.78 2.56
C HIS A 111 -12.51 5.85 2.72
N TYR A 112 -11.81 6.32 1.70
CA TYR A 112 -10.36 6.55 1.76
C TYR A 112 -9.96 7.44 2.94
N GLU A 113 -10.63 8.58 3.11
CA GLU A 113 -10.39 9.49 4.23
C GLU A 113 -10.59 8.80 5.59
N THR A 114 -11.59 7.93 5.68
CA THR A 114 -11.85 7.14 6.89
C THR A 114 -10.68 6.18 7.17
N VAL A 115 -10.24 5.42 6.18
CA VAL A 115 -9.12 4.48 6.31
C VAL A 115 -7.82 5.23 6.63
N TYR A 116 -7.57 6.34 5.94
CA TYR A 116 -6.40 7.19 6.20
C TYR A 116 -6.38 7.70 7.65
N LYS A 117 -7.51 8.18 8.14
CA LYS A 117 -7.65 8.64 9.53
C LYS A 117 -7.42 7.50 10.52
N GLU A 118 -8.01 6.34 10.30
CA GLU A 118 -7.82 5.17 11.17
C GLU A 118 -6.34 4.79 11.27
N VAL A 119 -5.65 4.69 10.12
CA VAL A 119 -4.22 4.36 10.09
C VAL A 119 -3.39 5.43 10.78
N LYS A 120 -3.66 6.71 10.50
CA LYS A 120 -2.97 7.84 11.14
C LYS A 120 -3.15 7.84 12.65
N ASP A 121 -4.38 7.62 13.13
CA ASP A 121 -4.69 7.52 14.58
C ASP A 121 -4.02 6.28 15.20
N GLY A 122 -3.95 5.19 14.45
CA GLY A 122 -3.22 3.98 14.85
C GLY A 122 -1.74 4.23 14.99
N LEU A 123 -1.10 4.80 14.00
CA LEU A 123 0.32 5.15 14.02
C LEU A 123 0.63 6.19 15.11
N ASN A 124 -0.20 7.22 15.25
CA ASN A 124 -0.11 8.27 16.27
C ASN A 124 1.36 8.65 16.58
N SER A 125 2.13 8.96 15.54
CA SER A 125 3.56 9.25 15.61
C SER A 125 3.99 10.04 14.39
N ASP A 126 4.84 11.04 14.59
CA ASP A 126 5.46 11.83 13.50
C ASP A 126 6.41 10.98 12.64
N LYS A 127 6.82 9.82 13.16
CA LYS A 127 7.65 8.85 12.44
C LYS A 127 6.84 7.81 11.68
N GLY A 128 5.53 7.80 11.83
CA GLY A 128 4.62 6.87 11.17
C GLY A 128 4.07 7.44 9.88
N ILE A 129 4.31 6.76 8.77
CA ILE A 129 3.91 7.18 7.43
C ILE A 129 2.82 6.24 6.91
N PRO A 130 1.57 6.70 6.77
CA PRO A 130 0.55 5.95 6.08
C PRO A 130 0.84 5.95 4.57
N MET A 131 0.88 4.77 3.97
CA MET A 131 0.99 4.57 2.52
C MET A 131 -0.25 3.82 2.06
N ILE A 132 -1.22 4.57 1.56
CA ILE A 132 -2.57 4.06 1.32
C ILE A 132 -2.98 4.42 -0.11
N PRO A 133 -2.90 3.50 -1.08
CA PRO A 133 -3.50 3.72 -2.38
C PRO A 133 -5.04 3.81 -2.24
N LEU A 134 -5.64 4.67 -3.04
CA LEU A 134 -7.09 4.83 -3.10
C LEU A 134 -7.76 3.55 -3.63
N SER A 135 -7.08 2.91 -4.57
CA SER A 135 -7.43 1.63 -5.17
C SER A 135 -6.21 0.71 -5.10
N MET A 136 -6.23 -0.39 -5.85
CA MET A 136 -5.13 -1.35 -5.88
C MET A 136 -3.85 -0.72 -6.46
N ILE A 137 -2.69 -1.26 -6.09
CA ILE A 137 -1.39 -0.76 -6.55
C ILE A 137 -1.23 -0.86 -8.08
N GLU A 138 -1.94 -1.77 -8.72
CA GLU A 138 -2.00 -1.92 -10.17
C GLU A 138 -2.50 -0.65 -10.86
N CYS A 139 -3.33 0.15 -10.20
CA CYS A 139 -3.78 1.43 -10.73
C CYS A 139 -2.63 2.43 -10.87
N TRP A 140 -1.60 2.35 -10.05
CA TRP A 140 -0.41 3.19 -10.17
C TRP A 140 0.41 2.82 -11.41
N ILE A 141 0.47 1.52 -11.74
CA ILE A 141 1.13 1.05 -12.97
C ILE A 141 0.42 1.63 -14.19
N LEU A 142 -0.92 1.63 -14.18
CA LEU A 142 -1.72 2.21 -15.26
C LEU A 142 -1.65 3.75 -15.35
N ALA A 143 -1.10 4.43 -14.36
CA ALA A 143 -0.92 5.87 -14.38
C ALA A 143 0.30 6.32 -15.19
N ASP A 144 1.29 5.44 -15.41
CA ASP A 144 2.53 5.76 -16.10
C ASP A 144 2.64 5.05 -17.46
N LYS A 145 2.14 5.73 -18.49
CA LYS A 145 2.22 5.27 -19.88
C LYS A 145 3.65 4.98 -20.32
N SER A 146 4.59 5.87 -19.98
CA SER A 146 5.99 5.73 -20.39
C SER A 146 6.64 4.49 -19.80
N ALA A 147 6.37 4.19 -18.53
CA ALA A 147 6.86 2.97 -17.90
C ALA A 147 6.29 1.72 -18.57
N LEU A 148 5.00 1.72 -18.91
CA LEU A 148 4.38 0.61 -19.63
C LEU A 148 5.00 0.41 -21.01
N GLU A 149 5.18 1.50 -21.79
CA GLU A 149 5.81 1.45 -23.11
C GLU A 149 7.23 0.90 -23.06
N GLN A 150 7.99 1.30 -22.05
CA GLN A 150 9.36 0.83 -21.85
C GLN A 150 9.42 -0.65 -21.47
N VAL A 151 8.55 -1.10 -20.57
CA VAL A 151 8.55 -2.48 -20.06
C VAL A 151 8.06 -3.48 -21.12
N PHE A 152 7.03 -3.09 -21.87
CA PHE A 152 6.42 -3.97 -22.88
C PHE A 152 6.99 -3.77 -24.29
N GLU A 153 7.93 -2.84 -24.47
CA GLU A 153 8.58 -2.52 -25.76
C GLU A 153 7.56 -2.21 -26.88
N LEU A 154 6.51 -1.47 -26.52
CA LEU A 154 5.43 -1.15 -27.45
C LEU A 154 5.00 0.31 -27.32
N GLU A 155 4.35 0.85 -28.35
CA GLU A 155 3.76 2.19 -28.34
C GLU A 155 2.28 2.10 -27.97
N ILE A 156 1.87 2.82 -26.91
CA ILE A 156 0.50 2.84 -26.42
C ILE A 156 -0.20 4.12 -26.87
N GLN A 157 -1.35 3.99 -27.52
CA GLN A 157 -2.16 5.16 -27.85
C GLN A 157 -2.70 5.79 -26.57
N GLN A 158 -2.55 7.12 -26.43
CA GLN A 158 -3.03 7.84 -25.23
C GLN A 158 -4.52 7.61 -24.96
N ALA A 159 -5.32 7.44 -26.00
CA ALA A 159 -6.76 7.16 -25.88
C ALA A 159 -7.08 5.80 -25.23
N LYS A 160 -6.12 4.90 -25.17
CA LYS A 160 -6.25 3.59 -24.50
C LYS A 160 -5.90 3.64 -23.02
N MET A 161 -5.20 4.69 -22.58
CA MET A 161 -4.88 4.86 -21.16
C MET A 161 -6.10 5.36 -20.40
N PRO A 162 -6.34 4.84 -19.19
CA PRO A 162 -7.42 5.35 -18.36
C PRO A 162 -7.14 6.80 -17.92
N ALA A 163 -8.14 7.66 -18.04
CA ALA A 163 -8.01 9.06 -17.60
C ALA A 163 -7.83 9.20 -16.09
N GLU A 164 -8.36 8.23 -15.34
CA GLU A 164 -8.35 8.23 -13.87
C GLU A 164 -8.17 6.78 -13.38
N PRO A 165 -6.92 6.28 -13.43
CA PRO A 165 -6.63 4.89 -13.08
C PRO A 165 -7.02 4.53 -11.64
N GLU A 166 -6.97 5.49 -10.73
CA GLU A 166 -7.33 5.30 -9.31
C GLU A 166 -8.82 4.94 -9.09
N TYR A 167 -9.68 5.14 -10.09
CA TYR A 167 -11.09 4.75 -10.04
C TYR A 167 -11.42 3.48 -10.84
N ILE A 168 -10.42 2.82 -11.39
CA ILE A 168 -10.57 1.54 -12.04
C ILE A 168 -10.58 0.46 -10.97
N TRP A 169 -11.73 -0.17 -10.78
CA TRP A 169 -11.86 -1.28 -9.84
C TRP A 169 -12.41 -2.51 -10.53
N GLY A 170 -11.78 -3.65 -10.25
CA GLY A 170 -12.26 -4.94 -10.72
C GLY A 170 -13.68 -5.20 -10.28
N ASN A 171 -14.48 -5.63 -11.23
CA ASN A 171 -15.77 -6.22 -10.94
C ASN A 171 -15.53 -7.71 -10.69
N LYS A 172 -16.13 -8.28 -9.64
CA LYS A 172 -16.08 -9.74 -9.40
C LYS A 172 -16.53 -10.58 -10.60
N ASN A 173 -17.23 -9.97 -11.57
CA ASN A 173 -17.76 -10.59 -12.77
C ASN A 173 -17.23 -10.02 -14.09
N GLY A 174 -16.21 -9.14 -14.07
CA GLY A 174 -15.60 -8.56 -15.25
C GLY A 174 -14.33 -7.83 -14.83
N ASN A 175 -13.20 -8.37 -15.23
CA ASN A 175 -11.87 -7.87 -14.90
C ASN A 175 -11.54 -6.66 -15.77
N ARG A 176 -12.16 -5.52 -15.53
CA ARG A 176 -11.91 -4.32 -16.34
C ARG A 176 -10.46 -3.83 -16.23
N GLU A 177 -9.80 -4.03 -15.07
CA GLU A 177 -8.38 -3.73 -14.93
C GLU A 177 -7.53 -4.61 -15.83
N TYR A 178 -7.81 -5.93 -15.85
CA TYR A 178 -7.12 -6.87 -16.74
C TYR A 178 -7.46 -6.61 -18.20
N ASP A 179 -8.70 -6.19 -18.52
CA ASP A 179 -9.09 -5.82 -19.87
C ASP A 179 -8.29 -4.63 -20.40
N TYR A 180 -7.95 -3.65 -19.54
CA TYR A 180 -7.06 -2.57 -19.92
C TYR A 180 -5.64 -3.05 -20.19
N ILE A 181 -5.07 -3.88 -19.31
CA ILE A 181 -3.71 -4.42 -19.48
C ILE A 181 -3.63 -5.33 -20.72
N ILE A 182 -4.65 -6.13 -20.99
CA ILE A 182 -4.69 -7.03 -22.16
C ILE A 182 -5.00 -6.27 -23.47
N SER A 183 -5.67 -5.13 -23.39
CA SER A 183 -6.04 -4.34 -24.59
C SER A 183 -4.99 -3.32 -25.03
N ILE A 184 -3.94 -3.16 -24.23
CA ILE A 184 -2.76 -2.37 -24.56
C ILE A 184 -1.86 -3.19 -25.47
#